data_46599c0ab115f62ba2034797fc274bf7
#
_entry.id   46599c0ab115f62ba2034797fc274bf7
#
_cell.length_a   1.000
_cell.length_b   1.000
_cell.length_c   1.000
_cell.angle_alpha   90.00
_cell.angle_beta   90.00
_cell.angle_gamma   90.00
#
_symmetry.space_group_name_H-M   'P 1'
#
loop_
_entity.id
_entity.type
_entity.pdbx_description
1 polymer ?
#
loop_
_entity_poly.entity_id
_entity_poly.type
_entity_poly.pdbx_seq_one_letter_code
_entity_poly.pdbx_strand_id
1 'polypeptide(L)'
;MKSCITFVKILKKVDLYVKIRMNDKLFLRNPEETELGRRIIQHGIELIHQLGFEAFTFKKLAIEINTTEAGIYRYFENKHLLLVYLVDWYWSWQEYRLHFQTNNIISAEQKLKMAIALLCESTVDDVSTTHINEALLFDIVMSEGSKSYHTSHVVEYNELKLYKPYKDFCSRIAELIAELNPAYDYPHSL
;
A
#
# COMPACT_ATOMS: atom_id res chain seq x y z
N MET A 1 9.49 28.83 -38.14
CA MET A 1 9.90 27.65 -37.34
C MET A 1 10.34 28.02 -35.89
N LYS A 2 9.67 28.97 -35.22
CA LYS A 2 9.97 29.39 -33.83
C LYS A 2 8.76 29.30 -32.89
N SER A 3 7.60 28.80 -33.34
CA SER A 3 6.34 28.82 -32.57
C SER A 3 5.97 27.50 -31.88
N CYS A 4 6.70 26.40 -32.10
CA CYS A 4 6.36 25.09 -31.53
C CYS A 4 7.10 24.76 -30.22
N ILE A 5 8.15 25.54 -29.88
CA ILE A 5 8.98 25.29 -28.69
C ILE A 5 8.40 25.92 -27.42
N THR A 6 7.52 26.92 -27.57
CA THR A 6 6.94 27.65 -26.43
C THR A 6 5.77 26.91 -25.77
N PHE A 7 5.12 25.96 -26.45
CA PHE A 7 3.96 25.24 -25.92
C PHE A 7 4.33 24.11 -24.94
N VAL A 8 5.55 23.60 -25.03
CA VAL A 8 6.03 22.52 -24.14
C VAL A 8 6.42 23.03 -22.73
N LYS A 9 6.60 24.35 -22.55
CA LYS A 9 7.00 24.93 -21.25
C LYS A 9 5.85 25.33 -20.33
N ILE A 10 4.58 25.13 -20.72
CA ILE A 10 3.40 25.52 -19.93
C ILE A 10 2.64 24.29 -19.35
N LEU A 11 3.08 23.08 -19.60
CA LEU A 11 2.63 21.96 -18.77
C LEU A 11 3.31 22.15 -17.41
N LYS A 12 2.71 22.96 -16.53
CA LYS A 12 2.91 22.84 -15.09
C LYS A 12 2.73 21.37 -14.79
N LYS A 13 3.76 20.74 -14.23
CA LYS A 13 3.69 19.39 -13.67
C LYS A 13 2.45 19.36 -12.78
N VAL A 14 1.38 18.74 -13.25
CA VAL A 14 0.21 18.48 -12.43
C VAL A 14 0.68 17.36 -11.52
N ASP A 15 1.05 17.69 -10.31
CA ASP A 15 1.33 16.71 -9.28
C ASP A 15 -0.01 16.04 -8.93
N LEU A 16 -0.33 14.98 -9.65
CA LEU A 16 -1.46 14.10 -9.35
C LEU A 16 -1.10 13.28 -8.12
N TYR A 17 -1.49 13.77 -6.96
CA TYR A 17 -1.39 12.99 -5.74
C TYR A 17 -2.53 11.96 -5.70
N VAL A 18 -2.18 10.69 -5.75
CA VAL A 18 -3.13 9.60 -5.53
C VAL A 18 -3.36 9.47 -4.03
N LYS A 19 -4.56 9.79 -3.56
CA LYS A 19 -4.94 9.58 -2.17
C LYS A 19 -5.60 8.21 -2.02
N ILE A 20 -4.87 7.26 -1.45
CA ILE A 20 -5.43 5.96 -1.07
C ILE A 20 -6.35 6.16 0.14
N ARG A 21 -7.61 5.72 0.02
CA ARG A 21 -8.57 5.78 1.12
C ARG A 21 -8.44 4.53 1.98
N MET A 22 -7.95 4.71 3.20
CA MET A 22 -7.79 3.65 4.18
C MET A 22 -9.05 3.44 5.01
N ASN A 23 -9.18 2.24 5.62
CA ASN A 23 -10.24 1.93 6.56
C ASN A 23 -10.02 2.72 7.87
N ASP A 24 -11.04 3.47 8.32
CA ASP A 24 -10.97 4.33 9.50
C ASP A 24 -10.77 3.54 10.82
N LYS A 25 -10.92 2.21 10.80
CA LYS A 25 -10.67 1.35 11.96
C LYS A 25 -9.19 1.00 12.16
N LEU A 26 -8.32 1.33 11.20
CA LEU A 26 -6.88 1.10 11.30
C LEU A 26 -6.15 2.12 12.17
N PHE A 27 -6.78 3.25 12.43
CA PHE A 27 -6.16 4.37 13.15
C PHE A 27 -7.15 5.11 14.05
N LEU A 28 -6.64 5.75 15.08
CA LEU A 28 -7.43 6.62 15.97
C LEU A 28 -7.57 8.03 15.39
N ARG A 29 -6.58 8.46 14.63
CA ARG A 29 -6.54 9.71 13.88
C ARG A 29 -5.92 9.46 12.53
N ASN A 30 -6.50 10.01 11.47
CA ASN A 30 -5.99 9.83 10.11
C ASN A 30 -4.57 10.38 9.98
N PRO A 31 -3.54 9.53 9.74
CA PRO A 31 -2.16 9.96 9.66
C PRO A 31 -1.88 10.81 8.41
N GLU A 32 -2.64 10.65 7.35
CA GLU A 32 -2.47 11.40 6.11
C GLU A 32 -2.83 12.90 6.24
N GLU A 33 -3.58 13.26 7.26
CA GLU A 33 -4.08 14.64 7.44
C GLU A 33 -3.10 15.55 8.17
N THR A 34 -2.01 15.02 8.71
CA THR A 34 -1.07 15.79 9.51
C THR A 34 0.38 15.50 9.15
N GLU A 35 1.24 16.48 9.34
CA GLU A 35 2.68 16.30 9.15
C GLU A 35 3.27 15.22 10.07
N LEU A 36 2.88 15.24 11.37
CA LEU A 36 3.33 14.21 12.30
C LEU A 36 2.86 12.81 11.90
N GLY A 37 1.62 12.67 11.43
CA GLY A 37 1.09 11.40 10.94
C GLY A 37 1.87 10.86 9.75
N ARG A 38 2.16 11.71 8.75
CA ARG A 38 2.98 11.32 7.59
C ARG A 38 4.40 10.92 8.00
N ARG A 39 5.02 11.64 8.96
CA ARG A 39 6.33 11.27 9.51
C ARG A 39 6.28 9.92 10.24
N ILE A 40 5.21 9.62 10.97
CA ILE A 40 5.01 8.31 11.61
C ILE A 40 4.99 7.20 10.55
N ILE A 41 4.28 7.38 9.43
CA ILE A 41 4.24 6.42 8.32
C ILE A 41 5.64 6.28 7.70
N GLN A 42 6.23 7.37 7.25
CA GLN A 42 7.53 7.38 6.56
C GLN A 42 8.61 6.69 7.39
N HIS A 43 8.89 7.18 8.59
CA HIS A 43 9.93 6.63 9.45
C HIS A 43 9.55 5.27 10.07
N GLY A 44 8.24 4.97 10.17
CA GLY A 44 7.74 3.64 10.51
C GLY A 44 8.19 2.61 9.49
N ILE A 45 8.03 2.90 8.19
CA ILE A 45 8.53 2.07 7.08
C ILE A 45 10.05 1.91 7.18
N GLU A 46 10.80 3.01 7.27
CA GLU A 46 12.26 2.98 7.35
C GLU A 46 12.77 2.12 8.52
N LEU A 47 12.21 2.32 9.73
CA LEU A 47 12.62 1.58 10.91
C LEU A 47 12.19 0.10 10.90
N ILE A 48 11.00 -0.23 10.39
CA ILE A 48 10.57 -1.63 10.26
C ILE A 48 11.46 -2.35 9.25
N HIS A 49 11.76 -1.73 8.11
CA HIS A 49 12.67 -2.30 7.13
C HIS A 49 14.07 -2.53 7.71
N GLN A 50 14.60 -1.57 8.47
CA GLN A 50 15.95 -1.63 9.04
C GLN A 50 16.08 -2.65 10.19
N LEU A 51 15.09 -2.71 11.09
CA LEU A 51 15.17 -3.46 12.34
C LEU A 51 14.40 -4.78 12.33
N GLY A 52 13.48 -4.96 11.38
CA GLY A 52 12.41 -5.96 11.42
C GLY A 52 11.28 -5.57 12.37
N PHE A 53 10.10 -6.12 12.15
CA PHE A 53 8.90 -5.79 12.92
C PHE A 53 9.01 -6.14 14.42
N GLU A 54 9.70 -7.24 14.76
CA GLU A 54 9.85 -7.65 16.15
C GLU A 54 10.63 -6.62 16.98
N ALA A 55 11.75 -6.13 16.45
CA ALA A 55 12.60 -5.17 17.12
C ALA A 55 12.10 -3.71 17.02
N PHE A 56 11.13 -3.44 16.16
CA PHE A 56 10.46 -2.15 16.02
C PHE A 56 9.58 -1.87 17.25
N THR A 57 9.66 -0.63 17.78
CA THR A 57 8.81 -0.14 18.88
C THR A 57 8.44 1.32 18.67
N PHE A 58 7.30 1.75 19.20
CA PHE A 58 6.91 3.17 19.18
C PHE A 58 7.88 4.08 19.94
N LYS A 59 8.60 3.55 20.94
CA LYS A 59 9.67 4.28 21.62
C LYS A 59 10.81 4.63 20.67
N LYS A 60 11.29 3.67 19.88
CA LYS A 60 12.34 3.90 18.88
C LYS A 60 11.88 4.90 17.82
N LEU A 61 10.65 4.73 17.31
CA LEU A 61 10.05 5.65 16.34
C LEU A 61 9.91 7.07 16.91
N ALA A 62 9.50 7.21 18.18
CA ALA A 62 9.37 8.52 18.84
C ALA A 62 10.71 9.26 18.93
N ILE A 63 11.80 8.53 19.24
CA ILE A 63 13.16 9.08 19.26
C ILE A 63 13.56 9.54 17.86
N GLU A 64 13.37 8.69 16.85
CA GLU A 64 13.74 8.95 15.45
C GLU A 64 13.08 10.22 14.91
N ILE A 65 11.78 10.37 15.14
CA ILE A 65 11.03 11.52 14.64
C ILE A 65 10.93 12.68 15.61
N ASN A 66 11.72 12.67 16.71
CA ASN A 66 11.74 13.70 17.74
C ASN A 66 10.33 14.07 18.25
N THR A 67 9.62 13.06 18.75
CA THR A 67 8.28 13.20 19.35
C THR A 67 8.17 12.33 20.61
N THR A 68 6.99 12.26 21.22
CA THR A 68 6.70 11.37 22.34
C THR A 68 5.96 10.12 21.88
N GLU A 69 6.11 9.00 22.60
CA GLU A 69 5.30 7.80 22.35
C GLU A 69 3.80 8.10 22.42
N ALA A 70 3.38 8.96 23.37
CA ALA A 70 1.99 9.41 23.46
C ALA A 70 1.51 10.15 22.19
N GLY A 71 2.43 10.84 21.50
CA GLY A 71 2.17 11.47 20.22
C GLY A 71 1.82 10.43 19.12
N ILE A 72 2.52 9.30 19.11
CA ILE A 72 2.29 8.20 18.16
C ILE A 72 1.01 7.44 18.50
N TYR A 73 0.77 7.14 19.79
CA TYR A 73 -0.46 6.47 20.25
C TYR A 73 -1.75 7.25 19.94
N ARG A 74 -1.68 8.52 19.60
CA ARG A 74 -2.85 9.27 19.08
C ARG A 74 -3.26 8.85 17.67
N TYR A 75 -2.38 8.19 16.92
CA TYR A 75 -2.63 7.73 15.55
C TYR A 75 -2.89 6.23 15.51
N PHE A 76 -2.10 5.44 16.18
CA PHE A 76 -2.18 3.99 16.18
C PHE A 76 -2.22 3.45 17.61
N GLU A 77 -3.20 2.60 17.89
CA GLU A 77 -3.36 1.99 19.21
C GLU A 77 -2.17 1.10 19.59
N ASN A 78 -1.57 0.44 18.61
CA ASN A 78 -0.41 -0.41 18.80
C ASN A 78 0.40 -0.55 17.49
N LYS A 79 1.62 -1.12 17.60
CA LYS A 79 2.50 -1.33 16.44
C LYS A 79 1.94 -2.30 15.41
N HIS A 80 1.09 -3.23 15.84
CA HIS A 80 0.48 -4.18 14.94
C HIS A 80 -0.53 -3.51 14.00
N LEU A 81 -1.37 -2.59 14.50
CA LEU A 81 -2.28 -1.81 13.66
C LEU A 81 -1.52 -0.88 12.68
N LEU A 82 -0.36 -0.37 13.07
CA LEU A 82 0.52 0.32 12.11
C LEU A 82 0.98 -0.64 11.00
N LEU A 83 1.41 -1.87 11.33
CA LEU A 83 1.80 -2.85 10.30
C LEU A 83 0.62 -3.20 9.38
N VAL A 84 -0.57 -3.46 9.95
CA VAL A 84 -1.79 -3.72 9.14
C VAL A 84 -2.09 -2.53 8.22
N TYR A 85 -1.97 -1.28 8.71
CA TYR A 85 -2.13 -0.08 7.90
C TYR A 85 -1.16 -0.06 6.70
N LEU A 86 0.11 -0.36 6.93
CA LEU A 86 1.14 -0.36 5.87
C LEU A 86 0.88 -1.45 4.83
N VAL A 87 0.51 -2.65 5.27
CA VAL A 87 0.17 -3.78 4.37
C VAL A 87 -1.09 -3.47 3.55
N ASP A 88 -2.13 -2.93 4.19
CA ASP A 88 -3.38 -2.53 3.52
C ASP A 88 -3.15 -1.40 2.53
N TRP A 89 -2.30 -0.43 2.88
CA TRP A 89 -1.94 0.66 1.98
C TRP A 89 -1.25 0.11 0.72
N TYR A 90 -0.29 -0.82 0.89
CA TYR A 90 0.41 -1.46 -0.22
C TYR A 90 -0.57 -2.17 -1.17
N TRP A 91 -1.47 -3.01 -0.65
CA TRP A 91 -2.41 -3.74 -1.50
C TRP A 91 -3.44 -2.83 -2.18
N SER A 92 -3.89 -1.78 -1.50
CA SER A 92 -4.75 -0.75 -2.10
C SER A 92 -4.05 -0.01 -3.24
N TRP A 93 -2.74 0.26 -3.07
CA TRP A 93 -1.91 0.86 -4.10
C TRP A 93 -1.72 -0.07 -5.30
N GLN A 94 -1.47 -1.37 -5.07
CA GLN A 94 -1.36 -2.36 -6.13
C GLN A 94 -2.68 -2.51 -6.91
N GLU A 95 -3.82 -2.51 -6.23
CA GLU A 95 -5.14 -2.56 -6.89
C GLU A 95 -5.36 -1.31 -7.75
N TYR A 96 -5.03 -0.13 -7.24
CA TYR A 96 -5.10 1.11 -8.01
C TYR A 96 -4.22 1.03 -9.27
N ARG A 97 -2.96 0.61 -9.15
CA ARG A 97 -2.04 0.45 -10.29
C ARG A 97 -2.60 -0.52 -11.32
N LEU A 98 -3.07 -1.68 -10.89
CA LEU A 98 -3.65 -2.70 -11.76
C LEU A 98 -4.87 -2.15 -12.49
N HIS A 99 -5.79 -1.52 -11.78
CA HIS A 99 -6.98 -0.91 -12.37
C HIS A 99 -6.60 0.16 -13.42
N PHE A 100 -5.69 1.07 -13.07
CA PHE A 100 -5.26 2.13 -13.97
C PHE A 100 -4.59 1.59 -15.24
N GLN A 101 -3.70 0.60 -15.10
CA GLN A 101 -2.98 0.00 -16.22
C GLN A 101 -3.89 -0.84 -17.11
N THR A 102 -4.94 -1.46 -16.57
CA THR A 102 -5.80 -2.39 -17.32
C THR A 102 -7.11 -1.78 -17.83
N ASN A 103 -7.43 -0.55 -17.44
CA ASN A 103 -8.73 0.09 -17.72
C ASN A 103 -9.10 0.14 -19.22
N ASN A 104 -8.11 0.33 -20.11
CA ASN A 104 -8.31 0.40 -21.56
C ASN A 104 -7.92 -0.89 -22.29
N ILE A 105 -7.65 -1.97 -21.57
CA ILE A 105 -7.26 -3.26 -22.14
C ILE A 105 -8.48 -4.17 -22.22
N ILE A 106 -8.80 -4.69 -23.40
CA ILE A 106 -9.95 -5.58 -23.60
C ILE A 106 -9.56 -7.04 -23.33
N SER A 107 -8.34 -7.44 -23.70
CA SER A 107 -7.88 -8.83 -23.57
C SER A 107 -7.60 -9.25 -22.15
N ALA A 108 -8.31 -10.26 -21.64
CA ALA A 108 -8.07 -10.86 -20.31
C ALA A 108 -6.64 -11.39 -20.16
N GLU A 109 -6.08 -11.99 -21.24
CA GLU A 109 -4.69 -12.46 -21.25
C GLU A 109 -3.69 -11.32 -21.03
N GLN A 110 -3.88 -10.18 -21.69
CA GLN A 110 -3.01 -9.03 -21.51
C GLN A 110 -3.14 -8.45 -20.11
N LYS A 111 -4.37 -8.32 -19.59
CA LYS A 111 -4.61 -7.86 -18.21
C LYS A 111 -3.93 -8.77 -17.20
N LEU A 112 -4.04 -10.10 -17.35
CA LEU A 112 -3.41 -11.06 -16.45
C LEU A 112 -1.88 -10.98 -16.51
N LYS A 113 -1.29 -10.86 -17.71
CA LYS A 113 0.16 -10.65 -17.86
C LYS A 113 0.63 -9.38 -17.16
N MET A 114 -0.13 -8.29 -17.26
CA MET A 114 0.17 -7.03 -16.57
C MET A 114 0.04 -7.18 -15.05
N ALA A 115 -0.96 -7.91 -14.56
CA ALA A 115 -1.12 -8.19 -13.14
C ALA A 115 0.06 -9.00 -12.58
N ILE A 116 0.52 -10.03 -13.30
CA ILE A 116 1.70 -10.83 -12.93
C ILE A 116 2.97 -9.97 -12.95
N ALA A 117 3.16 -9.16 -13.99
CA ALA A 117 4.30 -8.24 -14.07
C ALA A 117 4.33 -7.29 -12.85
N LEU A 118 3.17 -6.71 -12.49
CA LEU A 118 3.02 -5.82 -11.35
C LEU A 118 3.44 -6.48 -10.02
N LEU A 119 3.15 -7.78 -9.85
CA LEU A 119 3.54 -8.55 -8.66
C LEU A 119 5.02 -8.91 -8.65
N CYS A 120 5.64 -9.06 -9.83
CA CYS A 120 7.04 -9.47 -9.99
C CYS A 120 8.02 -8.29 -10.05
N GLU A 121 7.52 -7.09 -10.37
CA GLU A 121 8.37 -5.91 -10.43
C GLU A 121 8.71 -5.42 -9.02
N SER A 122 10.02 -5.29 -8.74
CA SER A 122 10.46 -4.45 -7.64
C SER A 122 9.97 -3.03 -7.91
N THR A 123 9.14 -2.51 -7.02
CA THR A 123 8.57 -1.18 -7.17
C THR A 123 9.67 -0.13 -7.27
N VAL A 124 9.67 0.63 -8.36
CA VAL A 124 10.42 1.88 -8.46
C VAL A 124 9.56 2.93 -7.76
N ASP A 125 10.16 3.72 -6.86
CA ASP A 125 9.45 4.78 -6.13
C ASP A 125 8.63 5.65 -7.09
N ASP A 126 7.32 5.74 -6.85
CA ASP A 126 6.45 6.63 -7.60
C ASP A 126 6.49 8.03 -6.98
N VAL A 127 6.82 9.01 -7.79
CA VAL A 127 6.89 10.43 -7.38
C VAL A 127 5.54 10.96 -6.87
N SER A 128 4.44 10.23 -7.09
CA SER A 128 3.10 10.62 -6.65
C SER A 128 2.84 10.39 -5.15
N THR A 129 3.70 9.63 -4.44
CA THR A 129 3.58 9.31 -3.02
C THR A 129 4.80 9.84 -2.25
N THR A 130 4.78 11.12 -1.90
CA THR A 130 5.97 11.86 -1.41
C THR A 130 6.51 11.42 -0.05
N HIS A 131 5.75 10.72 0.79
CA HIS A 131 6.14 10.31 2.14
C HIS A 131 6.16 8.79 2.34
N ILE A 132 5.90 8.00 1.31
CA ILE A 132 5.95 6.54 1.33
C ILE A 132 7.01 6.09 0.34
N ASN A 133 8.04 5.42 0.85
CA ASN A 133 9.01 4.71 0.02
C ASN A 133 8.43 3.33 -0.32
N GLU A 134 7.96 3.17 -1.55
CA GLU A 134 7.25 1.97 -2.01
C GLU A 134 8.18 0.76 -2.12
N ALA A 135 9.46 0.96 -2.42
CA ALA A 135 10.43 -0.11 -2.49
C ALA A 135 10.67 -0.72 -1.09
N LEU A 136 10.90 0.12 -0.07
CA LEU A 136 11.02 -0.35 1.32
C LEU A 136 9.72 -0.99 1.82
N LEU A 137 8.58 -0.44 1.43
CA LEU A 137 7.28 -0.98 1.81
C LEU A 137 7.04 -2.35 1.16
N PHE A 138 7.42 -2.54 -0.10
CA PHE A 138 7.40 -3.86 -0.76
C PHE A 138 8.20 -4.89 0.04
N ASP A 139 9.45 -4.56 0.42
CA ASP A 139 10.31 -5.45 1.18
C ASP A 139 9.68 -5.84 2.53
N ILE A 140 9.03 -4.87 3.21
CA ILE A 140 8.29 -5.13 4.46
C ILE A 140 7.10 -6.07 4.21
N VAL A 141 6.30 -5.84 3.17
CA VAL A 141 5.15 -6.68 2.86
C VAL A 141 5.58 -8.10 2.55
N MET A 142 6.69 -8.29 1.82
CA MET A 142 7.21 -9.62 1.50
C MET A 142 7.80 -10.33 2.72
N SER A 143 8.51 -9.64 3.60
CA SER A 143 9.20 -10.24 4.75
C SER A 143 8.36 -10.32 6.02
N GLU A 144 7.52 -9.32 6.29
CA GLU A 144 6.81 -9.12 7.54
C GLU A 144 5.27 -9.14 7.39
N GLY A 145 4.77 -9.08 6.15
CA GLY A 145 3.33 -8.93 5.88
C GLY A 145 2.49 -10.05 6.47
N SER A 146 2.99 -11.28 6.52
CA SER A 146 2.28 -12.41 7.15
C SER A 146 1.98 -12.18 8.64
N LYS A 147 2.79 -11.39 9.35
CA LYS A 147 2.59 -11.05 10.76
C LYS A 147 1.36 -10.18 10.99
N SER A 148 0.89 -9.46 9.98
CA SER A 148 -0.37 -8.70 10.06
C SER A 148 -1.58 -9.61 10.33
N TYR A 149 -1.51 -10.87 9.92
CA TYR A 149 -2.55 -11.89 10.13
C TYR A 149 -2.30 -12.77 11.36
N HIS A 150 -1.10 -12.76 11.93
CA HIS A 150 -0.72 -13.57 13.10
C HIS A 150 -1.05 -12.82 14.40
N THR A 151 -2.33 -12.67 14.69
CA THR A 151 -2.84 -12.00 15.89
C THR A 151 -4.03 -12.77 16.48
N SER A 152 -4.21 -12.68 17.80
CA SER A 152 -5.42 -13.19 18.47
C SER A 152 -6.68 -12.43 18.02
N HIS A 153 -6.54 -11.24 17.44
CA HIS A 153 -7.62 -10.40 16.93
C HIS A 153 -7.96 -10.63 15.45
N VAL A 154 -7.42 -11.68 14.81
CA VAL A 154 -7.59 -11.90 13.36
C VAL A 154 -9.06 -11.98 12.93
N VAL A 155 -9.92 -12.60 13.75
CA VAL A 155 -11.36 -12.71 13.46
C VAL A 155 -12.02 -11.34 13.50
N GLU A 156 -11.77 -10.57 14.56
CA GLU A 156 -12.28 -9.20 14.74
C GLU A 156 -11.81 -8.29 13.59
N TYR A 157 -10.54 -8.32 13.26
CA TYR A 157 -9.97 -7.52 12.17
C TYR A 157 -10.56 -7.89 10.81
N ASN A 158 -10.87 -9.17 10.60
CA ASN A 158 -11.55 -9.62 9.40
C ASN A 158 -13.00 -9.12 9.33
N GLU A 159 -13.75 -9.13 10.45
CA GLU A 159 -15.10 -8.56 10.55
C GLU A 159 -15.09 -7.04 10.30
N LEU A 160 -14.09 -6.34 10.81
CA LEU A 160 -13.84 -4.92 10.57
C LEU A 160 -13.33 -4.63 9.13
N LYS A 161 -13.14 -5.69 8.30
CA LYS A 161 -12.65 -5.59 6.92
C LYS A 161 -11.27 -4.95 6.78
N LEU A 162 -10.40 -5.12 7.80
CA LEU A 162 -9.04 -4.57 7.76
C LEU A 162 -8.14 -5.29 6.73
N TYR A 163 -8.52 -6.48 6.27
CA TYR A 163 -7.80 -7.23 5.23
C TYR A 163 -8.49 -7.17 3.86
N LYS A 164 -9.44 -6.24 3.70
CA LYS A 164 -10.21 -6.13 2.46
C LYS A 164 -9.34 -5.81 1.24
N PRO A 165 -8.36 -4.88 1.28
CA PRO A 165 -7.56 -4.55 0.11
C PRO A 165 -6.82 -5.75 -0.48
N TYR A 166 -6.20 -6.58 0.35
CA TYR A 166 -5.57 -7.82 -0.09
C TYR A 166 -6.58 -8.78 -0.76
N LYS A 167 -7.75 -8.98 -0.13
CA LYS A 167 -8.79 -9.86 -0.68
C LYS A 167 -9.36 -9.34 -2.00
N ASP A 168 -9.57 -8.03 -2.12
CA ASP A 168 -10.05 -7.41 -3.34
C ASP A 168 -9.03 -7.60 -4.47
N PHE A 169 -7.75 -7.41 -4.19
CA PHE A 169 -6.68 -7.65 -5.16
C PHE A 169 -6.64 -9.12 -5.61
N CYS A 170 -6.68 -10.09 -4.68
CA CYS A 170 -6.76 -11.51 -5.01
C CYS A 170 -8.01 -11.84 -5.84
N SER A 171 -9.17 -11.29 -5.48
CA SER A 171 -10.42 -11.49 -6.23
C SER A 171 -10.32 -10.96 -7.65
N ARG A 172 -9.66 -9.80 -7.83
CA ARG A 172 -9.43 -9.23 -9.16
C ARG A 172 -8.56 -10.15 -10.04
N ILE A 173 -7.51 -10.73 -9.48
CA ILE A 173 -6.66 -11.71 -10.19
C ILE A 173 -7.49 -12.95 -10.55
N ALA A 174 -8.27 -13.47 -9.60
CA ALA A 174 -9.13 -14.63 -9.83
C ALA A 174 -10.18 -14.38 -10.93
N GLU A 175 -10.79 -13.19 -10.98
CA GLU A 175 -11.71 -12.78 -12.06
C GLU A 175 -11.01 -12.82 -13.43
N LEU A 176 -9.79 -12.32 -13.55
CA LEU A 176 -9.01 -12.33 -14.79
C LEU A 176 -8.65 -13.76 -15.23
N ILE A 177 -8.35 -14.64 -14.28
CA ILE A 177 -8.10 -16.07 -14.57
C ILE A 177 -9.37 -16.75 -15.07
N ALA A 178 -10.50 -16.52 -14.40
CA ALA A 178 -11.79 -17.08 -14.78
C ALA A 178 -12.26 -16.57 -16.17
N GLU A 179 -12.00 -15.29 -16.47
CA GLU A 179 -12.27 -14.72 -17.80
C GLU A 179 -11.42 -15.38 -18.90
N LEU A 180 -10.13 -15.67 -18.60
CA LEU A 180 -9.21 -16.30 -19.53
C LEU A 180 -9.48 -17.79 -19.72
N ASN A 181 -9.77 -18.50 -18.63
CA ASN A 181 -10.06 -19.95 -18.63
C ASN A 181 -11.27 -20.27 -17.74
N PRO A 182 -12.50 -20.18 -18.30
CA PRO A 182 -13.72 -20.47 -17.53
C PRO A 182 -13.84 -21.93 -17.03
N ALA A 183 -13.03 -22.84 -17.55
CA ALA A 183 -12.99 -24.25 -17.12
C ALA A 183 -12.01 -24.50 -15.97
N TYR A 184 -11.32 -23.48 -15.46
CA TYR A 184 -10.42 -23.61 -14.32
C TYR A 184 -11.18 -23.54 -12.99
N ASP A 185 -11.19 -24.64 -12.25
CA ASP A 185 -12.03 -24.80 -11.04
C ASP A 185 -11.54 -24.00 -9.82
N TYR A 186 -10.29 -23.54 -9.79
CA TYR A 186 -9.65 -22.98 -8.59
C TYR A 186 -9.04 -21.57 -8.78
N PRO A 187 -9.76 -20.59 -9.36
CA PRO A 187 -9.18 -19.27 -9.66
C PRO A 187 -8.78 -18.47 -8.41
N HIS A 188 -9.31 -18.84 -7.22
CA HIS A 188 -9.01 -18.22 -5.93
C HIS A 188 -7.91 -18.93 -5.12
N SER A 189 -7.28 -19.97 -5.65
CA SER A 189 -6.23 -20.75 -4.97
C SER A 189 -4.81 -20.25 -5.23
N LEU A 190 -4.66 -18.93 -5.38
CA LEU A 190 -3.38 -18.26 -5.59
C LEU A 190 -2.77 -17.78 -4.28
#